data_f39466e92e0ac13d0fcc543505334410
#
_entry.id   f39466e92e0ac13d0fcc543505334410
#
_cell.length_a   1.000
_cell.length_b   1.000
_cell.length_c   1.000
_cell.angle_alpha   90.00
_cell.angle_beta   90.00
_cell.angle_gamma   90.00
#
_symmetry.space_group_name_H-M   'P 1'
#
loop_
_entity.id
_entity.type
_entity.pdbx_description
1 polymer ?
#
loop_
_entity_poly.entity_id
_entity_poly.type
_entity_poly.pdbx_seq_one_letter_code
_entity_poly.pdbx_strand_id
1 'polypeptide(L)' 'MDLDDRLRHYFGTADMAALTPAAFEAGTERMRVDLGLEKDRPRRFALWTLMYMLGVAPDL' A
#
# COMPACT_ATOMS: atom_id res chain seq x y z
N MET A 1 -6.05 12.94 1.09
CA MET A 1 -5.53 11.87 1.96
C MET A 1 -4.02 11.84 1.80
N ASP A 2 -3.28 11.95 2.87
CA ASP A 2 -1.83 11.97 2.80
C ASP A 2 -1.24 10.57 2.92
N LEU A 3 0.09 10.48 2.81
CA LEU A 3 0.80 9.21 2.85
C LEU A 3 0.63 8.50 4.20
N ASP A 4 0.68 9.26 5.30
CA ASP A 4 0.54 8.69 6.63
C ASP A 4 -0.83 8.03 6.82
N ASP A 5 -1.90 8.66 6.34
CA ASP A 5 -3.24 8.11 6.42
C ASP A 5 -3.34 6.79 5.65
N ARG A 6 -2.71 6.71 4.49
CA ARG A 6 -2.72 5.50 3.68
C ARG A 6 -1.94 4.38 4.36
N LEU A 7 -0.79 4.69 4.94
CA LEU A 7 0.00 3.70 5.67
C LEU A 7 -0.77 3.16 6.87
N ARG A 8 -1.44 4.04 7.62
CA ARG A 8 -2.27 3.60 8.74
C ARG A 8 -3.43 2.73 8.30
N HIS A 9 -4.01 3.05 7.14
CA HIS A 9 -5.12 2.28 6.60
C HIS A 9 -4.71 0.83 6.31
N TYR A 10 -3.54 0.63 5.72
CA TYR A 10 -3.10 -0.71 5.33
C TYR A 10 -2.35 -1.45 6.44
N PHE A 11 -1.61 -0.74 7.25
CA PHE A 11 -0.70 -1.35 8.22
C PHE A 11 -1.06 -1.05 9.68
N GLY A 12 -2.03 -0.19 9.93
CA GLY A 12 -2.41 0.19 11.29
C GLY A 12 -1.47 1.21 11.92
N THR A 13 -0.38 1.57 11.26
CA THR A 13 0.59 2.55 11.74
C THR A 13 1.30 3.18 10.54
N ALA A 14 1.75 4.43 10.71
CA ALA A 14 2.63 5.09 9.75
C ALA A 14 4.11 4.83 10.05
N ASP A 15 4.42 4.22 11.19
CA ASP A 15 5.80 3.90 11.57
C ASP A 15 6.17 2.52 11.03
N MET A 16 6.80 2.52 9.86
CA MET A 16 7.17 1.27 9.19
C MET A 16 8.20 0.46 9.98
N ALA A 17 8.98 1.12 10.83
CA ALA A 17 9.96 0.41 11.65
C ALA A 17 9.29 -0.42 12.76
N ALA A 18 8.05 -0.09 13.11
CA ALA A 18 7.30 -0.82 14.14
C ALA A 18 6.58 -2.05 13.59
N LEU A 19 6.58 -2.25 12.26
CA LEU A 19 5.86 -3.36 11.64
C LEU A 19 6.64 -4.67 11.75
N THR A 20 5.92 -5.74 12.10
CA THR A 20 6.47 -7.10 11.96
C THR A 20 6.43 -7.48 10.46
N PRO A 21 7.27 -8.45 10.03
CA PRO A 21 7.19 -8.95 8.66
C PRO A 21 5.80 -9.46 8.28
N ALA A 22 5.11 -10.13 9.21
CA ALA A 22 3.76 -10.64 8.96
C ALA A 22 2.76 -9.49 8.74
N ALA A 23 2.84 -8.43 9.54
CA ALA A 23 1.96 -7.28 9.38
C ALA A 23 2.22 -6.53 8.08
N PHE A 24 3.50 -6.41 7.69
CA PHE A 24 3.86 -5.79 6.42
C PHE A 24 3.30 -6.61 5.24
N GLU A 25 3.45 -7.90 5.29
CA GLU A 25 2.95 -8.78 4.23
C GLU A 25 1.42 -8.73 4.12
N ALA A 26 0.72 -8.73 5.24
CA ALA A 26 -0.74 -8.64 5.24
C ALA A 26 -1.22 -7.32 4.63
N GLY A 27 -0.60 -6.20 4.98
CA GLY A 27 -0.93 -4.90 4.41
C GLY A 27 -0.64 -4.83 2.91
N THR A 28 0.49 -5.41 2.49
CA THR A 28 0.87 -5.47 1.08
C THR A 28 -0.13 -6.28 0.27
N GLU A 29 -0.61 -7.39 0.82
CA GLU A 29 -1.63 -8.21 0.15
C GLU A 29 -2.93 -7.43 -0.04
N ARG A 30 -3.34 -6.65 0.95
CA ARG A 30 -4.52 -5.79 0.83
C ARG A 30 -4.32 -4.74 -0.26
N MET A 31 -3.12 -4.18 -0.38
CA MET A 31 -2.81 -3.24 -1.45
C MET A 31 -2.95 -3.89 -2.82
N ARG A 32 -2.47 -5.11 -2.98
CA ARG A 32 -2.58 -5.84 -4.25
C ARG A 32 -4.03 -6.07 -4.64
N VAL A 33 -4.87 -6.45 -3.68
CA VAL A 33 -6.30 -6.64 -3.92
C VAL A 33 -6.94 -5.33 -4.34
N ASP A 34 -6.67 -4.26 -3.61
CA ASP A 34 -7.23 -2.94 -3.91
C ASP A 34 -6.76 -2.44 -5.28
N LEU A 35 -5.49 -2.67 -5.63
CA LEU A 35 -4.98 -2.27 -6.93
C LEU A 35 -5.71 -2.98 -8.06
N GLY A 36 -6.02 -4.25 -7.88
CA GLY A 36 -6.76 -5.03 -8.87
C GLY A 36 -8.21 -4.60 -9.02
N LEU A 37 -8.80 -4.03 -7.96
CA LEU A 37 -10.19 -3.60 -7.95
C LEU A 37 -10.36 -2.12 -8.31
N GLU A 38 -9.31 -1.32 -8.25
CA GLU A 38 -9.41 0.11 -8.48
C GLU A 38 -9.57 0.41 -9.95
N LYS A 39 -10.64 1.12 -10.30
CA LYS A 39 -10.96 1.46 -11.70
C LYS A 39 -10.59 2.89 -12.06
N ASP A 40 -10.41 3.75 -11.08
CA ASP A 40 -10.05 5.15 -11.30
C ASP A 40 -8.55 5.24 -11.56
N ARG A 41 -8.16 5.71 -12.74
CA ARG A 41 -6.74 5.75 -13.13
C ARG A 41 -5.85 6.56 -12.18
N PRO A 42 -6.23 7.79 -11.80
CA PRO A 42 -5.39 8.54 -10.85
C PRO A 42 -5.23 7.83 -9.51
N ARG A 43 -6.30 7.23 -8.99
CA ARG A 43 -6.24 6.49 -7.72
C ARG A 43 -5.41 5.23 -7.86
N ARG A 44 -5.56 4.52 -8.98
CA ARG A 44 -4.79 3.31 -9.25
C ARG A 44 -3.30 3.65 -9.33
N PHE A 45 -2.95 4.73 -10.02
CA PHE A 45 -1.57 5.16 -10.12
C PHE A 45 -1.01 5.58 -8.76
N ALA A 46 -1.79 6.29 -7.96
CA ALA A 46 -1.35 6.70 -6.63
C ALA A 46 -1.08 5.49 -5.73
N LEU A 47 -1.95 4.48 -5.78
CA LEU A 47 -1.74 3.25 -5.01
C LEU A 47 -0.51 2.50 -5.50
N TRP A 48 -0.35 2.38 -6.82
CA TRP A 48 0.82 1.74 -7.39
C TRP A 48 2.11 2.46 -6.98
N THR A 49 2.09 3.79 -6.98
CA THR A 49 3.24 4.59 -6.58
C THR A 49 3.62 4.33 -5.13
N LEU A 50 2.62 4.26 -4.24
CA LEU A 50 2.86 3.92 -2.84
C LEU A 50 3.51 2.54 -2.72
N MET A 51 3.00 1.56 -3.44
CA MET A 51 3.57 0.21 -3.46
C MET A 51 5.00 0.21 -4.00
N TYR A 52 5.25 1.03 -5.01
CA TYR A 52 6.61 1.19 -5.57
C TYR A 52 7.57 1.74 -4.51
N MET A 53 7.15 2.75 -3.77
CA MET A 53 7.96 3.32 -2.70
C MET A 53 8.27 2.31 -1.60
N LEU A 54 7.37 1.37 -1.36
CA LEU A 54 7.56 0.30 -0.38
C LEU A 54 8.32 -0.90 -0.96
N GLY A 55 8.63 -0.89 -2.24
CA GLY A 55 9.35 -1.97 -2.89
C GLY A 55 8.51 -3.20 -3.21
N VAL A 56 7.19 -3.06 -3.27
CA VAL A 56 6.26 -4.18 -3.47
C VAL A 56 5.35 -4.00 -4.69
N ALA A 57 5.62 -3.02 -5.54
CA ALA A 57 4.78 -2.78 -6.71
C ALA A 57 4.94 -3.91 -7.74
N PRO A 58 3.83 -4.35 -8.36
CA PRO A 58 3.92 -5.31 -9.46
C PRO A 58 4.53 -4.66 -10.70
N ASP A 59 5.07 -5.47 -11.58
CA ASP A 59 5.55 -5.01 -12.88
C ASP A 59 4.37 -4.52 -13.73
N LEU A 60 4.63 -3.47 -14.49
CA LEU A 60 3.63 -2.93 -15.40
C LEU A 60 3.63 -3.66 -16.74
#